data_7fd313d6be45b2fb30dc97568fbb0e22
#
_entry.id   7fd313d6be45b2fb30dc97568fbb0e22
#
_cell.length_a   1.000
_cell.length_b   1.000
_cell.length_c   1.000
_cell.angle_alpha   90.00
_cell.angle_beta   90.00
_cell.angle_gamma   90.00
#
_symmetry.space_group_name_H-M   'P 1'
#
loop_
_entity.id
_entity.type
_entity.pdbx_description
1 polymer ?
#
loop_
_entity_poly.entity_id
_entity_poly.type
_entity_poly.pdbx_seq_one_letter_code
_entity_poly.pdbx_strand_id
1 'polypeptide(L)'
;MNLEYLIMTKLSVNINKIATLRNSRGGNNPDLVETALDCERFGAQGITVHPRPDERHIRYQDVYDLKSVIKTEFNIEGNCQEKAFVDLVLANKPAQVTLVPDALNQITSNPGWDTITHQSYLKDIIAQFKEAGIRVSIFVDPDPKMVEAAATTGTDRIELYTEAYAHQYNQNKEQAIAPYIEAAKIATQTGLGLNAGHDLDLNNLKYFALNIPGLLEVSIGHALICDALYLGLQHTIMLYLRQISDALLEKDFR
;
A
#
# COMPACT_ATOMS: atom_id res chain seq x y z
N MET A 1 -29.96 -13.49 -9.68
CA MET A 1 -28.65 -12.93 -10.08
C MET A 1 -28.23 -12.04 -8.91
N ASN A 2 -27.42 -12.60 -7.98
CA ASN A 2 -26.88 -11.84 -6.87
C ASN A 2 -25.88 -10.85 -7.45
N LEU A 3 -26.24 -9.58 -7.45
CA LEU A 3 -25.30 -8.46 -7.58
C LEU A 3 -24.50 -8.42 -6.25
N GLU A 4 -23.58 -9.34 -6.05
CA GLU A 4 -22.44 -9.05 -5.20
C GLU A 4 -21.78 -7.86 -5.86
N TYR A 5 -21.78 -6.72 -5.17
CA TYR A 5 -21.10 -5.52 -5.61
C TYR A 5 -19.65 -5.91 -5.92
N LEU A 6 -19.29 -5.95 -7.20
CA LEU A 6 -17.93 -6.16 -7.63
C LEU A 6 -17.07 -5.07 -6.97
N ILE A 7 -16.33 -5.46 -5.96
CA ILE A 7 -15.40 -4.56 -5.28
C ILE A 7 -14.27 -4.30 -6.27
N MET A 8 -14.27 -3.11 -6.85
CA MET A 8 -13.18 -2.68 -7.73
C MET A 8 -11.94 -2.40 -6.87
N THR A 9 -10.85 -3.10 -7.15
CA THR A 9 -9.55 -2.85 -6.53
C THR A 9 -9.11 -1.41 -6.79
N LYS A 10 -8.75 -0.67 -5.75
CA LYS A 10 -8.30 0.73 -5.84
C LYS A 10 -6.80 0.79 -6.15
N LEU A 11 -6.38 1.83 -6.87
CA LEU A 11 -4.99 2.21 -7.03
C LEU A 11 -4.65 3.35 -6.06
N SER A 12 -3.74 3.09 -5.12
CA SER A 12 -3.06 4.10 -4.32
C SER A 12 -1.67 4.36 -4.91
N VAL A 13 -1.38 5.62 -5.24
CA VAL A 13 -0.08 6.00 -5.79
C VAL A 13 0.85 6.39 -4.63
N ASN A 14 1.93 5.62 -4.46
CA ASN A 14 2.97 5.96 -3.50
C ASN A 14 3.95 6.96 -4.12
N ILE A 15 3.95 8.20 -3.59
CA ILE A 15 4.71 9.33 -4.15
C ILE A 15 6.10 9.53 -3.52
N ASN A 16 6.61 8.56 -2.75
CA ASN A 16 7.93 8.67 -2.10
C ASN A 16 9.06 8.96 -3.10
N LYS A 17 9.03 8.39 -4.31
CA LYS A 17 10.07 8.60 -5.32
C LYS A 17 10.05 10.02 -5.92
N ILE A 18 8.89 10.64 -5.98
CA ILE A 18 8.74 12.06 -6.33
C ILE A 18 9.45 12.93 -5.27
N ALA A 19 9.21 12.64 -3.99
CA ALA A 19 9.90 13.32 -2.89
C ALA A 19 11.44 13.09 -2.91
N THR A 20 11.89 11.86 -3.27
CA THR A 20 13.31 11.57 -3.46
C THR A 20 13.91 12.46 -4.55
N LEU A 21 13.23 12.59 -5.68
CA LEU A 21 13.68 13.44 -6.79
C LEU A 21 13.74 14.92 -6.37
N ARG A 22 12.70 15.42 -5.68
CA ARG A 22 12.68 16.77 -5.11
C ARG A 22 13.89 17.02 -4.19
N ASN A 23 14.14 16.08 -3.27
CA ASN A 23 15.19 16.22 -2.26
C ASN A 23 16.60 16.20 -2.87
N SER A 24 16.78 15.59 -4.04
CA SER A 24 18.10 15.51 -4.69
C SER A 24 18.70 16.88 -5.04
N ARG A 25 17.89 17.97 -5.09
CA ARG A 25 18.34 19.33 -5.39
C ARG A 25 18.01 20.36 -4.30
N GLY A 26 17.34 19.96 -3.22
CA GLY A 26 17.04 20.83 -2.08
C GLY A 26 15.97 21.91 -2.32
N GLY A 27 15.30 21.90 -3.49
CA GLY A 27 14.18 22.79 -3.81
C GLY A 27 12.82 22.14 -3.57
N ASN A 28 11.78 22.67 -4.24
CA ASN A 28 10.43 22.10 -4.27
C ASN A 28 10.00 21.69 -5.70
N ASN A 29 10.92 21.15 -6.48
CA ASN A 29 10.63 20.66 -7.83
C ASN A 29 11.17 19.22 -7.99
N PRO A 30 10.29 18.25 -8.31
CA PRO A 30 8.83 18.38 -8.49
C PRO A 30 8.10 18.78 -7.19
N ASP A 31 7.02 19.56 -7.32
CA ASP A 31 6.15 19.90 -6.20
C ASP A 31 5.33 18.68 -5.79
N LEU A 32 5.44 18.29 -4.52
CA LEU A 32 4.82 17.06 -4.02
C LEU A 32 3.31 17.19 -3.88
N VAL A 33 2.82 18.36 -3.48
CA VAL A 33 1.39 18.65 -3.33
C VAL A 33 0.72 18.65 -4.70
N GLU A 34 1.28 19.39 -5.67
CA GLU A 34 0.77 19.38 -7.04
C GLU A 34 0.80 17.98 -7.66
N THR A 35 1.87 17.20 -7.41
CA THR A 35 1.94 15.82 -7.90
C THR A 35 0.84 14.93 -7.30
N ALA A 36 0.53 15.07 -6.01
CA ALA A 36 -0.56 14.33 -5.38
C ALA A 36 -1.92 14.69 -5.98
N LEU A 37 -2.20 15.99 -6.17
CA LEU A 37 -3.41 16.47 -6.82
C LEU A 37 -3.51 15.99 -8.29
N ASP A 38 -2.39 15.95 -9.00
CA ASP A 38 -2.32 15.39 -10.35
C ASP A 38 -2.64 13.90 -10.36
N CYS A 39 -2.09 13.12 -9.42
CA CYS A 39 -2.43 11.70 -9.30
C CYS A 39 -3.94 11.49 -9.11
N GLU A 40 -4.58 12.26 -8.21
CA GLU A 40 -6.05 12.21 -8.03
C GLU A 40 -6.79 12.60 -9.32
N ARG A 41 -6.37 13.69 -9.97
CA ARG A 41 -6.97 14.15 -11.25
C ARG A 41 -6.85 13.11 -12.36
N PHE A 42 -5.80 12.32 -12.37
CA PHE A 42 -5.56 11.25 -13.34
C PHE A 42 -6.26 9.93 -12.98
N GLY A 43 -6.96 9.89 -11.84
CA GLY A 43 -7.86 8.79 -11.46
C GLY A 43 -7.34 7.89 -10.34
N ALA A 44 -6.23 8.21 -9.69
CA ALA A 44 -5.81 7.50 -8.48
C ALA A 44 -6.88 7.63 -7.37
N GLN A 45 -7.17 6.52 -6.69
CA GLN A 45 -8.16 6.49 -5.61
C GLN A 45 -7.54 6.57 -4.22
N GLY A 46 -6.22 6.67 -4.14
CA GLY A 46 -5.47 6.89 -2.92
C GLY A 46 -4.09 7.47 -3.19
N ILE A 47 -3.54 8.11 -2.17
CA ILE A 47 -2.16 8.58 -2.12
C ILE A 47 -1.49 7.98 -0.91
N THR A 48 -0.34 7.35 -1.12
CA THR A 48 0.46 6.73 -0.06
C THR A 48 1.77 7.46 0.11
N VAL A 49 2.16 7.69 1.36
CA VAL A 49 3.45 8.28 1.75
C VAL A 49 4.08 7.52 2.91
N HIS A 50 5.42 7.48 2.94
CA HIS A 50 6.18 6.84 4.00
C HIS A 50 7.21 7.83 4.59
N PRO A 51 6.84 8.64 5.57
CA PRO A 51 7.75 9.57 6.24
C PRO A 51 8.70 8.79 7.17
N ARG A 52 9.90 8.49 6.69
CA ARG A 52 10.93 7.84 7.50
C ARG A 52 11.55 8.83 8.49
N PRO A 53 12.11 8.37 9.62
CA PRO A 53 12.72 9.25 10.63
C PRO A 53 13.86 10.14 10.09
N ASP A 54 14.56 9.70 9.06
CA ASP A 54 15.65 10.46 8.41
C ASP A 54 15.17 11.41 7.30
N GLU A 55 13.86 11.44 7.03
CA GLU A 55 13.23 12.29 6.01
C GLU A 55 13.90 12.22 4.62
N ARG A 56 14.51 11.08 4.27
CA ARG A 56 15.24 10.88 3.00
C ARG A 56 14.38 11.11 1.75
N HIS A 57 13.06 11.01 1.89
CA HIS A 57 12.08 11.31 0.82
C HIS A 57 10.93 12.16 1.37
N ILE A 58 9.87 11.58 1.90
CA ILE A 58 8.76 12.33 2.53
C ILE A 58 9.26 12.93 3.85
N ARG A 59 9.06 14.25 4.00
CA ARG A 59 9.32 14.99 5.24
C ARG A 59 8.06 14.96 6.10
N TYR A 60 8.19 15.14 7.40
CA TYR A 60 7.02 15.23 8.29
C TYR A 60 6.10 16.39 7.91
N GLN A 61 6.67 17.53 7.47
CA GLN A 61 5.89 18.67 6.99
C GLN A 61 5.06 18.32 5.73
N ASP A 62 5.59 17.50 4.83
CA ASP A 62 4.86 17.07 3.64
C ASP A 62 3.55 16.35 4.00
N VAL A 63 3.52 15.62 5.13
CA VAL A 63 2.32 14.91 5.58
C VAL A 63 1.21 15.89 5.96
N TYR A 64 1.53 16.99 6.66
CA TYR A 64 0.58 18.04 6.99
C TYR A 64 0.06 18.75 5.75
N ASP A 65 0.96 19.08 4.83
CA ASP A 65 0.61 19.79 3.59
C ASP A 65 -0.32 18.92 2.72
N LEU A 66 0.02 17.65 2.52
CA LEU A 66 -0.77 16.68 1.76
C LEU A 66 -2.12 16.40 2.40
N LYS A 67 -2.19 16.24 3.73
CA LYS A 67 -3.45 15.99 4.43
C LYS A 67 -4.48 17.09 4.19
N SER A 68 -4.04 18.31 4.02
CA SER A 68 -4.92 19.47 3.82
C SER A 68 -5.59 19.49 2.43
N VAL A 69 -5.02 18.82 1.42
CA VAL A 69 -5.42 18.91 0.02
C VAL A 69 -5.97 17.61 -0.58
N ILE A 70 -5.50 16.45 -0.12
CA ILE A 70 -5.92 15.14 -0.63
C ILE A 70 -7.41 14.90 -0.31
N LYS A 71 -8.17 14.50 -1.33
CA LYS A 71 -9.62 14.22 -1.25
C LYS A 71 -9.96 12.75 -1.31
N THR A 72 -9.06 11.93 -1.85
CA THR A 72 -9.18 10.47 -1.90
C THR A 72 -8.65 9.83 -0.60
N GLU A 73 -8.36 8.55 -0.60
CA GLU A 73 -7.80 7.88 0.58
C GLU A 73 -6.33 8.28 0.78
N PHE A 74 -6.04 8.94 1.91
CA PHE A 74 -4.66 9.22 2.32
C PHE A 74 -4.16 8.13 3.24
N ASN A 75 -3.10 7.42 2.82
CA ASN A 75 -2.43 6.37 3.59
C ASN A 75 -1.03 6.82 4.03
N ILE A 76 -0.72 6.69 5.32
CA ILE A 76 0.61 6.96 5.87
C ILE A 76 1.22 5.63 6.30
N GLU A 77 2.36 5.26 5.70
CA GLU A 77 3.13 4.07 6.06
C GLU A 77 4.24 4.41 7.04
N GLY A 78 4.59 3.48 7.92
CA GLY A 78 5.77 3.61 8.75
C GLY A 78 5.82 2.68 9.94
N ASN A 79 6.94 2.76 10.69
CA ASN A 79 7.19 1.93 11.84
C ASN A 79 6.53 2.52 13.08
N CYS A 80 5.53 1.82 13.61
CA CYS A 80 4.80 2.26 14.81
C CYS A 80 5.63 2.16 16.10
N GLN A 81 6.83 1.58 16.08
CA GLN A 81 7.77 1.64 17.20
C GLN A 81 8.42 3.03 17.34
N GLU A 82 8.36 3.85 16.30
CA GLU A 82 8.87 5.22 16.30
C GLU A 82 7.80 6.19 16.83
N LYS A 83 8.02 6.72 18.03
CA LYS A 83 7.06 7.65 18.65
C LYS A 83 6.71 8.85 17.76
N ALA A 84 7.69 9.41 17.05
CA ALA A 84 7.47 10.53 16.15
C ALA A 84 6.49 10.17 15.01
N PHE A 85 6.55 8.94 14.48
CA PHE A 85 5.60 8.44 13.50
C PHE A 85 4.18 8.33 14.10
N VAL A 86 4.06 7.76 15.29
CA VAL A 86 2.75 7.62 15.97
C VAL A 86 2.12 8.98 16.19
N ASP A 87 2.88 9.93 16.73
CA ASP A 87 2.42 11.31 16.98
C ASP A 87 1.98 11.99 15.67
N LEU A 88 2.75 11.82 14.57
CA LEU A 88 2.44 12.35 13.25
C LEU A 88 1.11 11.82 12.72
N VAL A 89 0.90 10.51 12.79
CA VAL A 89 -0.32 9.84 12.33
C VAL A 89 -1.54 10.30 13.14
N LEU A 90 -1.43 10.35 14.46
CA LEU A 90 -2.51 10.81 15.34
C LEU A 90 -2.87 12.28 15.13
N ALA A 91 -1.88 13.13 14.84
CA ALA A 91 -2.11 14.54 14.54
C ALA A 91 -2.83 14.75 13.20
N ASN A 92 -2.49 13.95 12.17
CA ASN A 92 -3.02 14.11 10.82
C ASN A 92 -4.31 13.32 10.57
N LYS A 93 -4.57 12.25 11.33
CA LYS A 93 -5.74 11.37 11.16
C LYS A 93 -6.01 11.02 9.69
N PRO A 94 -5.10 10.27 9.04
CA PRO A 94 -5.28 9.83 7.66
C PRO A 94 -6.49 8.88 7.53
N ALA A 95 -6.92 8.60 6.31
CA ALA A 95 -7.92 7.58 6.06
C ALA A 95 -7.43 6.18 6.46
N GLN A 96 -6.12 5.93 6.27
CA GLN A 96 -5.46 4.67 6.64
C GLN A 96 -4.05 4.93 7.16
N VAL A 97 -3.61 4.10 8.09
CA VAL A 97 -2.20 3.91 8.44
C VAL A 97 -1.78 2.48 8.10
N THR A 98 -0.65 2.31 7.42
CA THR A 98 -0.05 0.98 7.18
C THR A 98 1.18 0.82 8.05
N LEU A 99 1.15 -0.15 8.97
CA LEU A 99 2.24 -0.42 9.90
C LEU A 99 3.30 -1.29 9.22
N VAL A 100 4.52 -0.77 9.11
CA VAL A 100 5.66 -1.41 8.45
C VAL A 100 6.81 -1.55 9.45
N PRO A 101 7.45 -2.74 9.60
CA PRO A 101 8.47 -2.98 10.63
C PRO A 101 9.88 -2.52 10.21
N ASP A 102 9.99 -1.38 9.53
CA ASP A 102 11.26 -0.90 8.99
C ASP A 102 12.27 -0.53 10.07
N ALA A 103 13.48 -1.07 10.00
CA ALA A 103 14.61 -0.58 10.77
C ALA A 103 15.16 0.73 10.16
N LEU A 104 15.78 1.58 11.00
CA LEU A 104 16.33 2.88 10.59
C LEU A 104 17.30 2.81 9.40
N ASN A 105 18.04 1.72 9.28
CA ASN A 105 19.08 1.54 8.25
C ASN A 105 18.60 0.76 7.01
N GLN A 106 17.34 0.38 6.92
CA GLN A 106 16.82 -0.34 5.75
C GLN A 106 16.62 0.61 4.56
N ILE A 107 17.03 0.17 3.37
CA ILE A 107 16.85 0.93 2.12
C ILE A 107 15.38 0.92 1.70
N THR A 108 14.73 -0.23 1.84
CA THR A 108 13.31 -0.46 1.52
C THR A 108 12.65 -1.33 2.59
N SER A 109 11.32 -1.36 2.62
CA SER A 109 10.56 -2.22 3.55
C SER A 109 10.78 -3.69 3.21
N ASN A 110 11.33 -4.46 4.14
CA ASN A 110 11.58 -5.91 4.02
C ASN A 110 12.06 -6.45 5.39
N PRO A 111 11.43 -7.45 6.02
CA PRO A 111 10.18 -8.18 5.68
C PRO A 111 8.92 -7.52 6.24
N GLY A 112 7.77 -8.24 6.20
CA GLY A 112 6.56 -7.90 6.92
C GLY A 112 6.69 -8.08 8.44
N TRP A 113 5.65 -7.67 9.21
CA TRP A 113 5.60 -7.88 10.65
C TRP A 113 5.54 -9.36 11.02
N ASP A 114 6.34 -9.77 12.01
CA ASP A 114 6.10 -10.98 12.79
C ASP A 114 4.92 -10.71 13.75
N THR A 115 3.72 -10.98 13.25
CA THR A 115 2.47 -10.71 13.96
C THR A 115 2.22 -11.66 15.14
N ILE A 116 2.95 -12.78 15.21
CA ILE A 116 2.92 -13.72 16.32
C ILE A 116 3.72 -13.16 17.49
N THR A 117 4.99 -12.86 17.24
CA THR A 117 5.90 -12.36 18.29
C THR A 117 5.48 -11.00 18.82
N HIS A 118 4.99 -10.11 17.95
CA HIS A 118 4.63 -8.74 18.27
C HIS A 118 3.12 -8.53 18.54
N GLN A 119 2.34 -9.61 18.69
CA GLN A 119 0.87 -9.55 18.80
C GLN A 119 0.37 -8.56 19.87
N SER A 120 0.90 -8.63 21.10
CA SER A 120 0.45 -7.75 22.20
C SER A 120 0.72 -6.28 21.88
N TYR A 121 1.93 -5.98 21.42
CA TYR A 121 2.31 -4.62 21.03
C TYR A 121 1.43 -4.07 19.90
N LEU A 122 1.21 -4.88 18.85
CA LEU A 122 0.37 -4.49 17.73
C LEU A 122 -1.07 -4.24 18.17
N LYS A 123 -1.63 -5.06 19.06
CA LYS A 123 -2.97 -4.83 19.63
C LYS A 123 -3.10 -3.45 20.26
N ASP A 124 -2.15 -3.07 21.10
CA ASP A 124 -2.22 -1.82 21.85
C ASP A 124 -2.12 -0.61 20.90
N ILE A 125 -1.18 -0.63 19.97
CA ILE A 125 -0.99 0.48 19.03
C ILE A 125 -2.14 0.59 18.01
N ILE A 126 -2.68 -0.54 17.56
CA ILE A 126 -3.83 -0.58 16.66
C ILE A 126 -5.07 0.00 17.35
N ALA A 127 -5.32 -0.38 18.61
CA ALA A 127 -6.43 0.18 19.39
C ALA A 127 -6.33 1.71 19.48
N GLN A 128 -5.15 2.26 19.72
CA GLN A 128 -4.91 3.69 19.77
C GLN A 128 -5.26 4.41 18.45
N PHE A 129 -4.86 3.86 17.31
CA PHE A 129 -5.20 4.43 16.00
C PHE A 129 -6.69 4.32 15.69
N LYS A 130 -7.31 3.21 16.03
CA LYS A 130 -8.76 2.99 15.82
C LYS A 130 -9.61 3.90 16.69
N GLU A 131 -9.22 4.16 17.94
CA GLU A 131 -9.86 5.17 18.81
C GLU A 131 -9.79 6.58 18.22
N ALA A 132 -8.74 6.89 17.47
CA ALA A 132 -8.62 8.14 16.72
C ALA A 132 -9.45 8.18 15.43
N GLY A 133 -10.14 7.08 15.08
CA GLY A 133 -10.94 6.95 13.85
C GLY A 133 -10.12 6.62 12.59
N ILE A 134 -8.92 6.07 12.74
CA ILE A 134 -8.00 5.74 11.65
C ILE A 134 -8.11 4.25 11.33
N ARG A 135 -8.31 3.89 10.05
CA ARG A 135 -8.24 2.52 9.59
C ARG A 135 -6.80 2.01 9.64
N VAL A 136 -6.58 0.82 10.15
CA VAL A 136 -5.25 0.24 10.31
C VAL A 136 -5.03 -0.92 9.36
N SER A 137 -3.90 -0.92 8.66
CA SER A 137 -3.37 -2.04 7.87
C SER A 137 -2.02 -2.47 8.42
N ILE A 138 -1.72 -3.78 8.41
CA ILE A 138 -0.42 -4.33 8.78
C ILE A 138 0.26 -4.88 7.53
N PHE A 139 1.50 -4.44 7.28
CA PHE A 139 2.34 -4.99 6.22
C PHE A 139 2.89 -6.36 6.63
N VAL A 140 2.59 -7.42 5.84
CA VAL A 140 2.91 -8.80 6.17
C VAL A 140 3.41 -9.58 4.94
N ASP A 141 4.24 -10.58 5.19
CA ASP A 141 4.56 -11.58 4.18
C ASP A 141 3.34 -12.49 3.91
N PRO A 142 3.25 -13.13 2.74
CA PRO A 142 2.15 -14.04 2.40
C PRO A 142 2.29 -15.40 3.12
N ASP A 143 2.47 -15.36 4.43
CA ASP A 143 2.53 -16.52 5.32
C ASP A 143 1.18 -16.70 6.02
N PRO A 144 0.50 -17.86 5.86
CA PRO A 144 -0.76 -18.17 6.52
C PRO A 144 -0.79 -17.88 8.01
N LYS A 145 0.26 -18.25 8.75
CA LYS A 145 0.34 -18.04 10.19
C LYS A 145 0.42 -16.57 10.58
N MET A 146 1.15 -15.78 9.79
CA MET A 146 1.25 -14.33 10.01
C MET A 146 -0.09 -13.64 9.75
N VAL A 147 -0.83 -14.08 8.73
CA VAL A 147 -2.17 -13.53 8.40
C VAL A 147 -3.19 -13.90 9.48
N GLU A 148 -3.21 -15.17 9.94
CA GLU A 148 -4.08 -15.60 11.06
C GLU A 148 -3.80 -14.80 12.34
N ALA A 149 -2.53 -14.64 12.68
CA ALA A 149 -2.12 -13.86 13.85
C ALA A 149 -2.48 -12.37 13.72
N ALA A 150 -2.32 -11.78 12.52
CA ALA A 150 -2.74 -10.41 12.25
C ALA A 150 -4.22 -10.19 12.56
N ALA A 151 -5.11 -11.12 12.22
CA ALA A 151 -6.53 -11.02 12.50
C ALA A 151 -6.83 -10.87 13.99
N THR A 152 -6.00 -11.44 14.86
CA THR A 152 -6.18 -11.35 16.30
C THR A 152 -5.69 -10.03 16.92
N THR A 153 -5.00 -9.19 16.16
CA THR A 153 -4.53 -7.88 16.63
C THR A 153 -5.60 -6.79 16.62
N GLY A 154 -6.72 -7.03 15.93
CA GLY A 154 -7.79 -6.05 15.75
C GLY A 154 -7.56 -5.10 14.58
N THR A 155 -6.56 -5.36 13.72
CA THR A 155 -6.36 -4.60 12.48
C THR A 155 -7.56 -4.73 11.54
N ASP A 156 -7.80 -3.71 10.71
CA ASP A 156 -8.89 -3.72 9.73
C ASP A 156 -8.46 -4.40 8.43
N ARG A 157 -7.17 -4.27 8.07
CA ARG A 157 -6.59 -4.79 6.83
C ARG A 157 -5.21 -5.37 7.06
N ILE A 158 -4.78 -6.16 6.09
CA ILE A 158 -3.36 -6.46 5.87
C ILE A 158 -2.94 -5.97 4.50
N GLU A 159 -1.65 -5.69 4.35
CA GLU A 159 -1.02 -5.42 3.06
C GLU A 159 0.04 -6.48 2.78
N LEU A 160 -0.16 -7.26 1.72
CA LEU A 160 0.78 -8.32 1.33
C LEU A 160 2.00 -7.73 0.63
N TYR A 161 3.19 -8.07 1.13
CA TYR A 161 4.46 -7.76 0.52
C TYR A 161 4.68 -8.57 -0.76
N THR A 162 4.88 -7.93 -1.90
CA THR A 162 4.81 -8.58 -3.21
C THR A 162 6.16 -8.79 -3.91
N GLU A 163 7.29 -8.54 -3.27
CA GLU A 163 8.63 -8.71 -3.88
C GLU A 163 8.87 -10.14 -4.39
N ALA A 164 8.60 -11.15 -3.56
CA ALA A 164 8.80 -12.54 -3.94
C ALA A 164 7.94 -12.93 -5.15
N TYR A 165 6.70 -12.43 -5.24
CA TYR A 165 5.85 -12.61 -6.41
C TYR A 165 6.47 -11.96 -7.65
N ALA A 166 6.85 -10.70 -7.57
CA ALA A 166 7.42 -9.95 -8.69
C ALA A 166 8.70 -10.60 -9.22
N HIS A 167 9.58 -11.04 -8.31
CA HIS A 167 10.85 -11.69 -8.66
C HIS A 167 10.64 -13.03 -9.38
N GLN A 168 9.66 -13.83 -8.95
CA GLN A 168 9.41 -15.16 -9.52
C GLN A 168 8.45 -15.14 -10.71
N TYR A 169 7.71 -14.05 -10.93
CA TYR A 169 6.63 -13.96 -11.90
C TYR A 169 7.02 -14.40 -13.32
N ASN A 170 8.15 -13.92 -13.83
CA ASN A 170 8.61 -14.23 -15.17
C ASN A 170 9.15 -15.66 -15.33
N GLN A 171 9.43 -16.35 -14.23
CA GLN A 171 9.90 -17.74 -14.24
C GLN A 171 8.71 -18.72 -14.20
N ASN A 172 7.80 -18.51 -13.26
CA ASN A 172 6.59 -19.33 -13.08
C ASN A 172 5.52 -18.52 -12.30
N LYS A 173 4.61 -17.90 -13.03
CA LYS A 173 3.59 -17.03 -12.43
C LYS A 173 2.57 -17.79 -11.57
N GLU A 174 2.27 -19.06 -11.91
CA GLU A 174 1.37 -19.92 -11.14
C GLU A 174 1.98 -20.26 -9.77
N GLN A 175 3.25 -20.56 -9.73
CA GLN A 175 3.97 -20.82 -8.49
C GLN A 175 4.18 -19.54 -7.68
N ALA A 176 4.46 -18.43 -8.34
CA ALA A 176 4.68 -17.13 -7.69
C ALA A 176 3.43 -16.63 -6.96
N ILE A 177 2.23 -16.83 -7.55
CA ILE A 177 0.97 -16.33 -6.97
C ILE A 177 0.38 -17.24 -5.87
N ALA A 178 0.75 -18.52 -5.84
CA ALA A 178 0.10 -19.51 -4.98
C ALA A 178 0.10 -19.13 -3.48
N PRO A 179 1.22 -18.67 -2.86
CA PRO A 179 1.22 -18.24 -1.46
C PRO A 179 0.26 -17.07 -1.19
N TYR A 180 0.14 -16.15 -2.16
CA TYR A 180 -0.73 -14.97 -2.05
C TYR A 180 -2.21 -15.32 -2.13
N ILE A 181 -2.57 -16.30 -2.95
CA ILE A 181 -3.95 -16.84 -3.00
C ILE A 181 -4.32 -17.46 -1.65
N GLU A 182 -3.40 -18.20 -1.03
CA GLU A 182 -3.62 -18.84 0.27
C GLU A 182 -3.78 -17.81 1.38
N ALA A 183 -2.88 -16.81 1.43
CA ALA A 183 -2.97 -15.69 2.35
C ALA A 183 -4.28 -14.90 2.19
N ALA A 184 -4.72 -14.66 0.96
CA ALA A 184 -5.96 -13.95 0.66
C ALA A 184 -7.22 -14.72 1.12
N LYS A 185 -7.23 -16.05 0.99
CA LYS A 185 -8.32 -16.90 1.51
C LYS A 185 -8.43 -16.79 3.03
N ILE A 186 -7.29 -16.83 3.72
CA ILE A 186 -7.25 -16.70 5.19
C ILE A 186 -7.71 -15.31 5.61
N ALA A 187 -7.23 -14.25 4.95
CA ALA A 187 -7.70 -12.90 5.22
C ALA A 187 -9.22 -12.78 5.10
N THR A 188 -9.80 -13.35 4.03
CA THR A 188 -11.25 -13.37 3.83
C THR A 188 -11.97 -14.16 4.94
N GLN A 189 -11.47 -15.35 5.30
CA GLN A 189 -12.07 -16.20 6.34
C GLN A 189 -12.02 -15.57 7.73
N THR A 190 -11.00 -14.77 8.00
CA THR A 190 -10.81 -14.07 9.27
C THR A 190 -11.43 -12.67 9.29
N GLY A 191 -12.07 -12.24 8.19
CA GLY A 191 -12.74 -10.94 8.08
C GLY A 191 -11.82 -9.75 7.88
N LEU A 192 -10.54 -10.00 7.52
CA LEU A 192 -9.58 -8.93 7.19
C LEU A 192 -9.81 -8.39 5.77
N GLY A 193 -9.73 -7.07 5.62
CA GLY A 193 -9.56 -6.45 4.32
C GLY A 193 -8.15 -6.74 3.77
N LEU A 194 -8.03 -6.80 2.45
CA LEU A 194 -6.79 -7.18 1.78
C LEU A 194 -6.28 -6.08 0.86
N ASN A 195 -5.07 -5.58 1.15
CA ASN A 195 -4.28 -4.73 0.28
C ASN A 195 -3.03 -5.50 -0.17
N ALA A 196 -2.35 -4.99 -1.20
CA ALA A 196 -1.05 -5.48 -1.64
C ALA A 196 -0.20 -4.32 -2.17
N GLY A 197 1.12 -4.43 -2.06
CA GLY A 197 1.98 -3.35 -2.52
C GLY A 197 3.44 -3.73 -2.62
N HIS A 198 4.23 -2.74 -3.03
CA HIS A 198 5.67 -2.66 -3.15
C HIS A 198 6.19 -2.91 -4.59
N ASP A 199 6.15 -4.14 -5.13
CA ASP A 199 6.83 -4.50 -6.39
C ASP A 199 5.89 -4.86 -7.56
N LEU A 200 4.61 -4.47 -7.47
CA LEU A 200 3.67 -4.63 -8.58
C LEU A 200 3.99 -3.62 -9.70
N ASP A 201 3.93 -4.09 -10.94
CA ASP A 201 4.23 -3.33 -12.15
C ASP A 201 3.24 -3.62 -13.30
N LEU A 202 3.39 -2.97 -14.45
CA LEU A 202 2.51 -3.16 -15.62
C LEU A 202 2.53 -4.59 -16.18
N ASN A 203 3.57 -5.41 -15.91
CA ASN A 203 3.65 -6.77 -16.41
C ASN A 203 2.91 -7.76 -15.51
N ASN A 204 2.96 -7.55 -14.19
CA ASN A 204 2.51 -8.53 -13.20
C ASN A 204 1.19 -8.18 -12.51
N LEU A 205 0.78 -6.89 -12.50
CA LEU A 205 -0.39 -6.39 -11.76
C LEU A 205 -1.71 -7.04 -12.20
N LYS A 206 -1.97 -7.14 -13.52
CA LYS A 206 -3.22 -7.74 -14.02
C LYS A 206 -3.39 -9.17 -13.52
N TYR A 207 -2.34 -9.97 -13.63
CA TYR A 207 -2.38 -11.37 -13.20
C TYR A 207 -2.57 -11.49 -11.68
N PHE A 208 -1.93 -10.61 -10.90
CA PHE A 208 -2.13 -10.54 -9.46
C PHE A 208 -3.59 -10.19 -9.11
N ALA A 209 -4.10 -9.09 -9.64
CA ALA A 209 -5.46 -8.63 -9.39
C ALA A 209 -6.53 -9.64 -9.83
N LEU A 210 -6.28 -10.38 -10.92
CA LEU A 210 -7.17 -11.42 -11.43
C LEU A 210 -7.29 -12.62 -10.47
N ASN A 211 -6.18 -13.02 -9.85
CA ASN A 211 -6.11 -14.28 -9.10
C ASN A 211 -6.24 -14.10 -7.57
N ILE A 212 -6.10 -12.88 -7.05
CA ILE A 212 -6.25 -12.62 -5.62
C ILE A 212 -7.72 -12.31 -5.28
N PRO A 213 -8.39 -13.15 -4.49
CA PRO A 213 -9.75 -12.87 -4.05
C PRO A 213 -9.77 -11.74 -3.01
N GLY A 214 -10.79 -10.88 -3.06
CA GLY A 214 -11.02 -9.85 -2.05
C GLY A 214 -9.99 -8.71 -2.03
N LEU A 215 -9.16 -8.55 -3.08
CA LEU A 215 -8.17 -7.48 -3.17
C LEU A 215 -8.88 -6.12 -3.24
N LEU A 216 -8.67 -5.28 -2.22
CA LEU A 216 -9.33 -3.98 -2.08
C LEU A 216 -8.50 -2.83 -2.66
N GLU A 217 -7.16 -2.91 -2.52
CA GLU A 217 -6.26 -1.83 -2.89
C GLU A 217 -4.88 -2.37 -3.28
N VAL A 218 -4.24 -1.72 -4.23
CA VAL A 218 -2.81 -1.87 -4.50
C VAL A 218 -2.10 -0.53 -4.30
N SER A 219 -1.01 -0.54 -3.52
CA SER A 219 -0.15 0.63 -3.28
C SER A 219 1.13 0.48 -4.10
N ILE A 220 1.30 1.33 -5.13
CA ILE A 220 2.40 1.19 -6.10
C ILE A 220 3.19 2.49 -6.18
N GLY A 221 4.51 2.40 -5.96
CA GLY A 221 5.41 3.55 -5.97
C GLY A 221 6.51 3.42 -7.01
N HIS A 222 7.55 2.66 -6.70
CA HIS A 222 8.79 2.67 -7.49
C HIS A 222 8.55 2.35 -8.97
N ALA A 223 7.88 1.25 -9.28
CA ALA A 223 7.62 0.84 -10.66
C ALA A 223 6.80 1.90 -11.42
N LEU A 224 5.71 2.39 -10.81
CA LEU A 224 4.85 3.41 -11.41
C LEU A 224 5.62 4.70 -11.74
N ILE A 225 6.46 5.17 -10.83
CA ILE A 225 7.24 6.40 -11.07
C ILE A 225 8.34 6.17 -12.12
N CYS A 226 8.97 4.98 -12.14
CA CYS A 226 9.91 4.62 -13.21
C CYS A 226 9.24 4.60 -14.59
N ASP A 227 8.05 4.01 -14.71
CA ASP A 227 7.27 4.03 -15.95
C ASP A 227 6.88 5.45 -16.36
N ALA A 228 6.53 6.30 -15.38
CA ALA A 228 6.16 7.68 -15.63
C ALA A 228 7.28 8.55 -16.20
N LEU A 229 8.55 8.19 -16.01
CA LEU A 229 9.69 8.87 -16.64
C LEU A 229 9.69 8.72 -18.17
N TYR A 230 9.12 7.64 -18.69
CA TYR A 230 9.05 7.36 -20.12
C TYR A 230 7.68 7.67 -20.73
N LEU A 231 6.61 7.46 -19.95
CA LEU A 231 5.23 7.53 -20.47
C LEU A 231 4.49 8.80 -20.04
N GLY A 232 5.04 9.54 -19.08
CA GLY A 232 4.35 10.63 -18.39
C GLY A 232 3.37 10.12 -17.34
N LEU A 233 3.20 10.87 -16.24
CA LEU A 233 2.47 10.43 -15.04
C LEU A 233 1.00 10.09 -15.33
N GLN A 234 0.30 10.95 -16.09
CA GLN A 234 -1.11 10.71 -16.45
C GLN A 234 -1.30 9.40 -17.19
N HIS A 235 -0.53 9.19 -18.24
CA HIS A 235 -0.66 7.98 -19.07
C HIS A 235 -0.33 6.72 -18.28
N THR A 236 0.69 6.80 -17.43
CA THR A 236 1.08 5.70 -16.56
C THR A 236 -0.04 5.31 -15.59
N ILE A 237 -0.62 6.27 -14.86
CA ILE A 237 -1.74 6.01 -13.95
C ILE A 237 -2.91 5.35 -14.69
N MET A 238 -3.25 5.84 -15.88
CA MET A 238 -4.31 5.24 -16.71
C MET A 238 -3.99 3.79 -17.11
N LEU A 239 -2.74 3.46 -17.41
CA LEU A 239 -2.33 2.08 -17.73
C LEU A 239 -2.46 1.16 -16.50
N TYR A 240 -2.04 1.60 -15.31
CA TYR A 240 -2.21 0.81 -14.08
C TYR A 240 -3.68 0.58 -13.74
N LEU A 241 -4.52 1.61 -13.84
CA LEU A 241 -5.97 1.49 -13.67
C LEU A 241 -6.59 0.52 -14.69
N ARG A 242 -6.12 0.54 -15.93
CA ARG A 242 -6.55 -0.41 -16.96
C ARG A 242 -6.20 -1.84 -16.61
N GLN A 243 -4.98 -2.13 -16.10
CA GLN A 243 -4.61 -3.48 -15.66
C GLN A 243 -5.60 -4.02 -14.60
N ILE A 244 -6.00 -3.17 -13.65
CA ILE A 244 -6.97 -3.51 -12.59
C ILE A 244 -8.36 -3.75 -13.20
N SER A 245 -8.82 -2.87 -14.06
CA SER A 245 -10.12 -2.98 -14.73
C SER A 245 -10.21 -4.20 -15.63
N ASP A 246 -9.17 -4.47 -16.43
CA ASP A 246 -9.11 -5.63 -17.32
C ASP A 246 -9.11 -6.95 -16.52
N ALA A 247 -8.47 -6.98 -15.33
CA ALA A 247 -8.53 -8.12 -14.42
C ALA A 247 -9.94 -8.36 -13.88
N LEU A 248 -10.66 -7.30 -13.53
CA LEU A 248 -12.04 -7.38 -13.04
C LEU A 248 -12.98 -7.94 -14.13
N LEU A 249 -12.89 -7.38 -15.34
CA LEU A 249 -13.69 -7.84 -16.48
C LEU A 249 -13.43 -9.32 -16.78
N GLU A 250 -12.16 -9.77 -16.73
CA GLU A 250 -11.82 -11.18 -16.99
C GLU A 250 -12.34 -12.11 -15.89
N LYS A 251 -12.48 -11.66 -14.63
CA LYS A 251 -13.12 -12.44 -13.55
C LYS A 251 -14.59 -12.74 -13.85
N ASP A 252 -15.31 -11.81 -14.46
CA ASP A 252 -16.74 -11.95 -14.75
C ASP A 252 -17.04 -12.99 -15.84
N PHE A 253 -16.04 -13.35 -16.65
CA PHE A 253 -16.16 -14.34 -17.71
C PHE A 253 -15.66 -15.74 -17.33
N ARG A 254 -15.15 -15.94 -16.09
CA ARG A 254 -14.69 -17.24 -15.57
C ARG A 254 -15.75 -17.90 -14.68
#